data_69d1d9dd835c94b142621f5944a3e875
#
_entry.id   69d1d9dd835c94b142621f5944a3e875
#
_cell.length_a   1.000
_cell.length_b   1.000
_cell.length_c   1.000
_cell.angle_alpha   90.00
_cell.angle_beta   90.00
_cell.angle_gamma   90.00
#
_symmetry.space_group_name_H-M   'P 1'
#
loop_
_entity.id
_entity.type
_entity.pdbx_description
1 polymer ?
#
loop_
_entity_poly.entity_id
_entity_poly.type
_entity_poly.pdbx_seq_one_letter_code
_entity_poly.pdbx_strand_id
1 'polypeptide(L)'
;MKLQKLACGLLCVVMLAVAGCGGSAGDKKAAGNYLSLEDAAGRQVTLAQKPERVVSLSPSYLSMIEAVGGKIVGRATSKVGAVPEAMKAVPEIGLVYNINMESLLGLKPDLVLAGKNQHEKFVPLLESNKINVIELDAKTFDEVKKTVTILGSVYGTQDKAKAENELLDKQVADVTSKLPKEKKRIVIMHATASAVTVEGAHSIAGCVSDLLGFENVAAAALKGKSDKTPYSMEALVEQNPDIIFVTSMGKPGEIENRLRVDFKNNPAWNSLQAVKAGRVYVLPENLFLINPGLRYPEAVKYMAQQVYPEVFANGK
;
A
#
# COMPACT_ATOMS: atom_id res chain seq x y z
N MET A 1 -49.52 -42.36 -26.53
CA MET A 1 -49.59 -43.76 -27.00
C MET A 1 -48.21 -44.37 -26.81
N LYS A 2 -48.27 -45.43 -25.96
CA LYS A 2 -47.44 -46.65 -25.93
C LYS A 2 -45.95 -46.51 -25.81
N LEU A 3 -45.37 -46.76 -24.66
CA LEU A 3 -45.15 -48.03 -23.92
C LEU A 3 -43.94 -48.83 -24.44
N GLN A 4 -43.01 -49.02 -23.49
CA GLN A 4 -42.46 -50.31 -23.03
C GLN A 4 -41.24 -50.81 -23.80
N LYS A 5 -40.25 -51.46 -23.21
CA LYS A 5 -39.89 -52.13 -21.95
C LYS A 5 -38.38 -52.42 -22.01
N LEU A 6 -37.65 -52.35 -20.87
CA LEU A 6 -37.15 -53.49 -20.07
C LEU A 6 -36.18 -54.48 -20.74
N ALA A 7 -34.96 -54.61 -20.19
CA ALA A 7 -34.40 -55.78 -19.51
C ALA A 7 -32.86 -55.69 -19.51
N CYS A 8 -32.19 -55.70 -18.38
CA CYS A 8 -31.74 -56.83 -17.53
C CYS A 8 -30.59 -57.66 -18.14
N GLY A 9 -29.50 -57.78 -17.41
CA GLY A 9 -28.49 -58.83 -17.57
C GLY A 9 -27.12 -58.41 -17.07
N LEU A 10 -26.80 -58.62 -15.89
CA LEU A 10 -26.04 -59.67 -15.18
C LEU A 10 -24.50 -59.59 -15.34
N LEU A 11 -23.88 -59.19 -14.27
CA LEU A 11 -22.81 -59.81 -13.49
C LEU A 11 -21.73 -60.61 -14.24
N CYS A 12 -20.47 -60.19 -14.14
CA CYS A 12 -19.34 -61.11 -13.95
C CYS A 12 -18.22 -60.38 -13.17
N VAL A 13 -18.08 -60.82 -11.92
CA VAL A 13 -16.91 -60.61 -11.05
C VAL A 13 -15.77 -61.51 -11.58
N VAL A 14 -14.60 -60.92 -11.83
CA VAL A 14 -13.35 -61.68 -11.91
C VAL A 14 -12.35 -60.99 -11.00
N MET A 15 -12.14 -61.57 -9.81
CA MET A 15 -10.95 -61.37 -9.00
C MET A 15 -9.75 -62.05 -9.67
N LEU A 16 -8.70 -61.31 -9.88
CA LEU A 16 -7.36 -61.87 -10.05
C LEU A 16 -6.42 -61.13 -9.12
N ALA A 17 -6.12 -61.77 -8.01
CA ALA A 17 -4.98 -61.46 -7.17
C ALA A 17 -3.69 -61.86 -7.87
N VAL A 18 -2.78 -60.90 -8.06
CA VAL A 18 -1.38 -61.17 -8.32
C VAL A 18 -0.54 -60.43 -7.28
N ALA A 19 -0.05 -61.18 -6.36
CA ALA A 19 1.06 -60.78 -5.48
C ALA A 19 2.33 -60.65 -6.31
N GLY A 20 2.97 -59.50 -6.29
CA GLY A 20 4.26 -59.23 -6.92
C GLY A 20 5.07 -58.26 -6.05
N CYS A 21 6.13 -58.80 -5.51
CA CYS A 21 7.11 -58.20 -4.60
C CYS A 21 7.76 -56.89 -5.06
N GLY A 22 8.01 -56.02 -4.08
CA GLY A 22 9.35 -55.43 -3.89
C GLY A 22 9.73 -54.32 -4.84
N GLY A 23 9.53 -53.11 -4.46
CA GLY A 23 10.21 -51.94 -4.98
C GLY A 23 9.92 -50.75 -4.04
N SER A 24 10.86 -50.49 -3.16
CA SER A 24 10.85 -49.25 -2.34
C SER A 24 10.93 -48.06 -3.28
N ALA A 25 9.77 -47.63 -3.78
CA ALA A 25 9.64 -46.33 -4.42
C ALA A 25 9.56 -45.32 -3.30
N GLY A 26 10.67 -44.63 -3.05
CA GLY A 26 10.70 -43.48 -2.18
C GLY A 26 9.53 -42.56 -2.50
N ASP A 27 8.69 -42.33 -1.50
CA ASP A 27 7.66 -41.31 -1.52
C ASP A 27 8.28 -39.99 -1.95
N LYS A 28 8.23 -39.69 -3.25
CA LYS A 28 8.29 -38.31 -3.71
C LYS A 28 7.00 -37.69 -3.17
N LYS A 29 7.05 -37.13 -1.95
CA LYS A 29 6.10 -36.18 -1.46
C LYS A 29 5.84 -35.22 -2.61
N ALA A 30 4.63 -35.20 -3.15
CA ALA A 30 4.21 -34.18 -4.09
C ALA A 30 4.60 -32.86 -3.44
N ALA A 31 5.41 -32.06 -4.11
CA ALA A 31 5.83 -30.76 -3.62
C ALA A 31 4.54 -29.94 -3.48
N GLY A 32 4.00 -29.91 -2.27
CA GLY A 32 2.82 -29.11 -1.94
C GLY A 32 3.23 -27.64 -2.07
N ASN A 33 2.42 -26.84 -2.75
CA ASN A 33 2.65 -25.41 -2.80
C ASN A 33 2.56 -24.85 -1.38
N TYR A 34 3.63 -24.21 -0.92
CA TYR A 34 3.66 -23.53 0.37
C TYR A 34 2.63 -22.40 0.43
N LEU A 35 2.58 -21.58 -0.64
CA LEU A 35 1.72 -20.42 -0.75
C LEU A 35 1.33 -20.19 -2.20
N SER A 36 0.06 -19.90 -2.46
CA SER A 36 -0.41 -19.36 -3.74
C SER A 36 -1.30 -18.16 -3.44
N LEU A 37 -1.03 -17.02 -4.09
CA LEU A 37 -1.77 -15.78 -3.89
C LEU A 37 -1.81 -14.95 -5.18
N GLU A 38 -2.77 -14.04 -5.24
CA GLU A 38 -2.78 -12.94 -6.20
C GLU A 38 -2.08 -11.73 -5.59
N ASP A 39 -1.05 -11.23 -6.26
CA ASP A 39 -0.30 -10.07 -5.82
C ASP A 39 -1.00 -8.74 -6.18
N ALA A 40 -0.39 -7.61 -5.82
CA ALA A 40 -0.99 -6.30 -6.06
C ALA A 40 -1.10 -5.94 -7.56
N ALA A 41 -0.30 -6.56 -8.42
CA ALA A 41 -0.38 -6.40 -9.88
C ALA A 41 -1.40 -7.34 -10.55
N GLY A 42 -2.12 -8.18 -9.76
CA GLY A 42 -3.08 -9.15 -10.26
C GLY A 42 -2.43 -10.44 -10.80
N ARG A 43 -1.15 -10.69 -10.47
CA ARG A 43 -0.43 -11.88 -10.91
C ARG A 43 -0.64 -13.02 -9.90
N GLN A 44 -0.86 -14.23 -10.42
CA GLN A 44 -0.85 -15.44 -9.58
C GLN A 44 0.59 -15.85 -9.28
N VAL A 45 0.99 -15.75 -8.02
CA VAL A 45 2.32 -16.11 -7.55
C VAL A 45 2.22 -17.36 -6.68
N THR A 46 3.04 -18.37 -7.00
CA THR A 46 3.08 -19.62 -6.24
C THR A 46 4.49 -19.86 -5.73
N LEU A 47 4.62 -20.01 -4.42
CA LEU A 47 5.85 -20.38 -3.74
C LEU A 47 5.78 -21.89 -3.41
N ALA A 48 6.71 -22.67 -3.97
CA ALA A 48 6.76 -24.10 -3.70
C ALA A 48 7.18 -24.43 -2.26
N GLN A 49 7.96 -23.54 -1.64
CA GLN A 49 8.45 -23.65 -0.27
C GLN A 49 8.47 -22.30 0.42
N LYS A 50 8.56 -22.31 1.75
CA LYS A 50 8.70 -21.08 2.54
C LYS A 50 9.99 -20.36 2.13
N PRO A 51 9.93 -19.06 1.81
CA PRO A 51 11.13 -18.33 1.44
C PRO A 51 12.05 -18.12 2.64
N GLU A 52 13.35 -18.27 2.41
CA GLU A 52 14.40 -18.11 3.44
C GLU A 52 15.23 -16.84 3.20
N ARG A 53 15.32 -16.39 1.93
CA ARG A 53 16.19 -15.30 1.50
C ARG A 53 15.38 -14.20 0.82
N VAL A 54 14.64 -13.47 1.63
CA VAL A 54 13.76 -12.41 1.15
C VAL A 54 14.53 -11.10 1.00
N VAL A 55 14.33 -10.39 -0.11
CA VAL A 55 14.82 -9.03 -0.35
C VAL A 55 13.65 -8.09 -0.51
N SER A 56 13.70 -6.91 0.13
CA SER A 56 12.70 -5.85 -0.03
C SER A 56 13.22 -4.72 -0.91
N LEU A 57 12.51 -4.42 -2.00
CA LEU A 57 12.83 -3.30 -2.90
C LEU A 57 12.26 -1.96 -2.42
N SER A 58 11.40 -1.96 -1.39
CA SER A 58 10.83 -0.73 -0.85
C SER A 58 11.03 -0.60 0.65
N PRO A 59 11.54 0.54 1.13
CA PRO A 59 11.60 0.84 2.57
C PRO A 59 10.23 0.87 3.25
N SER A 60 9.15 1.15 2.50
CA SER A 60 7.78 1.23 3.03
C SER A 60 7.28 -0.10 3.60
N TYR A 61 7.87 -1.23 3.22
CA TYR A 61 7.45 -2.55 3.71
C TYR A 61 8.20 -3.00 4.96
N LEU A 62 9.31 -2.33 5.32
CA LEU A 62 10.20 -2.81 6.37
C LEU A 62 9.52 -2.94 7.73
N SER A 63 8.74 -1.93 8.13
CA SER A 63 7.99 -1.97 9.40
C SER A 63 6.93 -3.07 9.41
N MET A 64 6.25 -3.30 8.29
CA MET A 64 5.24 -4.36 8.16
C MET A 64 5.89 -5.75 8.21
N ILE A 65 7.06 -5.91 7.56
CA ILE A 65 7.86 -7.16 7.64
C ILE A 65 8.28 -7.43 9.09
N GLU A 66 8.79 -6.41 9.80
CA GLU A 66 9.18 -6.53 11.20
C GLU A 66 8.00 -6.91 12.10
N ALA A 67 6.86 -6.24 11.95
CA ALA A 67 5.65 -6.48 12.76
C ALA A 67 5.14 -7.92 12.63
N VAL A 68 5.19 -8.50 11.43
CA VAL A 68 4.84 -9.92 11.25
C VAL A 68 5.98 -10.88 11.66
N GLY A 69 7.12 -10.37 12.15
CA GLY A 69 8.28 -11.17 12.55
C GLY A 69 9.08 -11.72 11.37
N GLY A 70 8.98 -11.08 10.21
CA GLY A 70 9.73 -11.43 9.00
C GLY A 70 11.20 -11.02 9.09
N LYS A 71 12.03 -11.69 8.31
CA LYS A 71 13.46 -11.37 8.14
C LYS A 71 13.78 -11.16 6.67
N ILE A 72 14.76 -10.31 6.40
CA ILE A 72 15.25 -10.03 5.05
C ILE A 72 16.77 -10.12 4.99
N VAL A 73 17.29 -10.44 3.81
CA VAL A 73 18.73 -10.52 3.55
C VAL A 73 19.27 -9.33 2.77
N GLY A 74 18.39 -8.47 2.26
CA GLY A 74 18.73 -7.26 1.53
C GLY A 74 17.56 -6.29 1.51
N ARG A 75 17.86 -4.99 1.44
CA ARG A 75 16.85 -3.94 1.37
C ARG A 75 17.28 -2.79 0.46
N ALA A 76 16.32 -2.20 -0.21
CA ALA A 76 16.52 -0.88 -0.77
C ALA A 76 16.48 0.20 0.31
N THR A 77 17.06 1.33 0.01
CA THR A 77 17.07 2.51 0.89
C THR A 77 16.37 3.70 0.25
N SER A 78 16.00 4.67 1.05
CA SER A 78 15.43 5.94 0.63
C SER A 78 16.08 7.07 1.42
N LYS A 79 16.12 8.27 0.84
CA LYS A 79 16.57 9.48 1.55
C LYS A 79 15.58 9.93 2.62
N VAL A 80 14.36 9.41 2.57
CA VAL A 80 13.23 9.76 3.44
C VAL A 80 12.63 8.47 3.98
N GLY A 81 12.23 8.49 5.24
CA GLY A 81 11.66 7.33 5.93
C GLY A 81 12.64 6.69 6.91
N ALA A 82 12.10 6.06 7.92
CA ALA A 82 12.87 5.37 8.95
C ALA A 82 13.07 3.89 8.58
N VAL A 83 14.28 3.39 8.80
CA VAL A 83 14.58 1.96 8.76
C VAL A 83 14.42 1.42 10.18
N PRO A 84 13.62 0.36 10.40
CA PRO A 84 13.51 -0.29 11.70
C PRO A 84 14.89 -0.69 12.24
N GLU A 85 15.09 -0.58 13.55
CA GLU A 85 16.40 -0.80 14.18
C GLU A 85 16.96 -2.19 13.85
N ALA A 86 16.11 -3.22 13.92
CA ALA A 86 16.49 -4.60 13.60
C ALA A 86 16.93 -4.81 12.14
N MET A 87 16.62 -3.86 11.25
CA MET A 87 16.93 -3.96 9.81
C MET A 87 18.05 -3.01 9.37
N LYS A 88 18.59 -2.18 10.26
CA LYS A 88 19.68 -1.25 9.91
C LYS A 88 20.94 -1.96 9.42
N ALA A 89 21.27 -3.12 10.01
CA ALA A 89 22.43 -3.92 9.62
C ALA A 89 22.23 -4.76 8.34
N VAL A 90 21.01 -4.79 7.79
CA VAL A 90 20.74 -5.54 6.55
C VAL A 90 21.40 -4.84 5.36
N PRO A 91 22.10 -5.59 4.48
CA PRO A 91 22.77 -5.05 3.31
C PRO A 91 21.86 -4.19 2.42
N GLU A 92 22.38 -3.05 1.98
CA GLU A 92 21.69 -2.15 1.06
C GLU A 92 21.96 -2.55 -0.39
N ILE A 93 20.90 -2.59 -1.20
CA ILE A 93 20.94 -2.92 -2.62
C ILE A 93 20.66 -1.72 -3.52
N GLY A 94 20.92 -0.52 -3.04
CA GLY A 94 20.69 0.74 -3.75
C GLY A 94 19.44 1.49 -3.30
N LEU A 95 19.14 2.57 -4.00
CA LEU A 95 17.97 3.40 -3.73
C LEU A 95 16.70 2.76 -4.29
N VAL A 96 15.56 3.00 -3.66
CA VAL A 96 14.24 2.46 -4.04
C VAL A 96 13.89 2.64 -5.52
N TYR A 97 14.34 3.70 -6.16
CA TYR A 97 14.13 3.96 -7.60
C TYR A 97 15.34 3.59 -8.47
N ASN A 98 16.47 3.19 -7.87
CA ASN A 98 17.69 2.81 -8.55
C ASN A 98 18.34 1.60 -7.84
N ILE A 99 17.76 0.43 -8.07
CA ILE A 99 18.22 -0.84 -7.49
C ILE A 99 19.50 -1.30 -8.19
N ASN A 100 20.51 -1.67 -7.41
CA ASN A 100 21.70 -2.33 -7.89
C ASN A 100 21.41 -3.84 -8.05
N MET A 101 21.16 -4.26 -9.28
CA MET A 101 20.80 -5.64 -9.59
C MET A 101 21.94 -6.65 -9.33
N GLU A 102 23.19 -6.24 -9.48
CA GLU A 102 24.35 -7.09 -9.17
C GLU A 102 24.40 -7.39 -7.67
N SER A 103 24.28 -6.36 -6.84
CA SER A 103 24.21 -6.51 -5.38
C SER A 103 23.01 -7.38 -4.97
N LEU A 104 21.84 -7.18 -5.58
CA LEU A 104 20.64 -7.97 -5.31
C LEU A 104 20.85 -9.45 -5.64
N LEU A 105 21.32 -9.75 -6.85
CA LEU A 105 21.58 -11.13 -7.31
C LEU A 105 22.68 -11.80 -6.49
N GLY A 106 23.70 -11.04 -6.07
CA GLY A 106 24.77 -11.52 -5.19
C GLY A 106 24.27 -12.02 -3.82
N LEU A 107 23.12 -11.52 -3.35
CA LEU A 107 22.47 -12.02 -2.15
C LEU A 107 21.73 -13.34 -2.34
N LYS A 108 21.62 -13.86 -3.58
CA LYS A 108 20.92 -15.11 -3.94
C LYS A 108 19.53 -15.21 -3.29
N PRO A 109 18.64 -14.24 -3.53
CA PRO A 109 17.30 -14.29 -2.95
C PRO A 109 16.45 -15.40 -3.59
N ASP A 110 15.55 -15.97 -2.83
CA ASP A 110 14.48 -16.87 -3.31
C ASP A 110 13.14 -16.15 -3.46
N LEU A 111 13.01 -14.96 -2.83
CA LEU A 111 11.87 -14.07 -2.98
C LEU A 111 12.31 -12.60 -2.97
N VAL A 112 11.71 -11.83 -3.87
CA VAL A 112 11.80 -10.36 -3.90
C VAL A 112 10.42 -9.76 -3.66
N LEU A 113 10.31 -8.85 -2.69
CA LEU A 113 9.14 -8.02 -2.44
C LEU A 113 9.31 -6.70 -3.19
N ALA A 114 8.54 -6.52 -4.23
CA ALA A 114 8.61 -5.38 -5.14
C ALA A 114 7.42 -4.43 -4.92
N GLY A 115 7.58 -3.16 -5.24
CA GLY A 115 6.47 -2.20 -5.22
C GLY A 115 5.81 -2.14 -6.59
N LYS A 116 4.50 -2.33 -6.64
CA LYS A 116 3.67 -2.14 -7.83
C LYS A 116 3.87 -0.71 -8.40
N ASN A 117 3.86 -0.60 -9.71
CA ASN A 117 4.11 0.65 -10.47
C ASN A 117 5.49 1.30 -10.22
N GLN A 118 6.34 0.70 -9.39
CA GLN A 118 7.67 1.23 -9.06
C GLN A 118 8.80 0.33 -9.53
N HIS A 119 8.60 -0.99 -9.42
CA HIS A 119 9.64 -1.98 -9.65
C HIS A 119 9.30 -2.97 -10.78
N GLU A 120 8.21 -2.80 -11.50
CA GLU A 120 7.74 -3.67 -12.60
C GLU A 120 8.84 -3.98 -13.63
N LYS A 121 9.67 -2.97 -13.95
CA LYS A 121 10.78 -3.12 -14.90
C LYS A 121 11.82 -4.18 -14.50
N PHE A 122 11.90 -4.54 -13.21
CA PHE A 122 12.84 -5.54 -12.71
C PHE A 122 12.25 -6.95 -12.68
N VAL A 123 10.93 -7.09 -12.74
CA VAL A 123 10.22 -8.36 -12.60
C VAL A 123 10.69 -9.39 -13.66
N PRO A 124 10.73 -9.08 -14.97
CA PRO A 124 11.16 -10.07 -15.97
C PRO A 124 12.60 -10.55 -15.75
N LEU A 125 13.50 -9.67 -15.31
CA LEU A 125 14.89 -10.04 -15.04
C LEU A 125 15.00 -10.95 -13.82
N LEU A 126 14.26 -10.69 -12.77
CA LEU A 126 14.25 -11.51 -11.55
C LEU A 126 13.68 -12.91 -11.86
N GLU A 127 12.55 -12.99 -12.55
CA GLU A 127 11.91 -14.24 -12.93
C GLU A 127 12.80 -15.08 -13.87
N SER A 128 13.52 -14.45 -14.81
CA SER A 128 14.49 -15.14 -15.68
C SER A 128 15.66 -15.76 -14.88
N ASN A 129 15.98 -15.20 -13.71
CA ASN A 129 16.94 -15.76 -12.75
C ASN A 129 16.29 -16.74 -11.76
N LYS A 130 15.03 -17.17 -12.01
CA LYS A 130 14.26 -18.10 -11.15
C LYS A 130 14.02 -17.57 -9.73
N ILE A 131 13.95 -16.27 -9.58
CA ILE A 131 13.63 -15.59 -8.31
C ILE A 131 12.14 -15.27 -8.32
N ASN A 132 11.40 -15.71 -7.30
CA ASN A 132 10.01 -15.35 -7.16
C ASN A 132 9.88 -13.86 -6.84
N VAL A 133 8.86 -13.23 -7.39
CA VAL A 133 8.55 -11.82 -7.11
C VAL A 133 7.10 -11.71 -6.69
N ILE A 134 6.86 -11.02 -5.57
CA ILE A 134 5.53 -10.58 -5.14
C ILE A 134 5.50 -9.06 -5.23
N GLU A 135 4.60 -8.53 -6.05
CA GLU A 135 4.36 -7.10 -6.10
C GLU A 135 3.34 -6.70 -5.02
N LEU A 136 3.71 -5.73 -4.22
CA LEU A 136 2.91 -5.21 -3.11
C LEU A 136 2.49 -3.77 -3.39
N ASP A 137 1.34 -3.38 -2.87
CA ASP A 137 0.93 -1.98 -2.77
C ASP A 137 0.51 -1.70 -1.33
N ALA A 138 0.74 -0.48 -0.86
CA ALA A 138 0.39 -0.10 0.49
C ALA A 138 0.02 1.39 0.58
N LYS A 139 -0.50 1.95 -0.51
CA LYS A 139 -0.80 3.36 -0.65
C LYS A 139 -2.05 3.77 0.13
N THR A 140 -3.08 2.94 0.10
CA THR A 140 -4.31 3.12 0.88
C THR A 140 -4.27 2.29 2.16
N PHE A 141 -5.15 2.59 3.10
CA PHE A 141 -5.25 1.85 4.36
C PHE A 141 -5.56 0.37 4.16
N ASP A 142 -6.47 0.07 3.22
CA ASP A 142 -6.81 -1.32 2.91
C ASP A 142 -5.66 -2.07 2.23
N GLU A 143 -4.89 -1.39 1.37
CA GLU A 143 -3.69 -1.99 0.76
C GLU A 143 -2.60 -2.25 1.81
N VAL A 144 -2.44 -1.38 2.82
CA VAL A 144 -1.53 -1.63 3.96
C VAL A 144 -1.95 -2.92 4.68
N LYS A 145 -3.24 -3.07 5.03
CA LYS A 145 -3.74 -4.27 5.70
C LYS A 145 -3.62 -5.52 4.84
N LYS A 146 -3.90 -5.42 3.53
CA LYS A 146 -3.70 -6.51 2.58
C LYS A 146 -2.22 -6.91 2.51
N THR A 147 -1.32 -5.94 2.46
CA THR A 147 0.14 -6.17 2.45
C THR A 147 0.59 -6.86 3.74
N VAL A 148 0.13 -6.43 4.91
CA VAL A 148 0.40 -7.11 6.20
C VAL A 148 -0.07 -8.57 6.16
N THR A 149 -1.26 -8.83 5.62
CA THR A 149 -1.81 -10.18 5.46
C THR A 149 -0.97 -11.05 4.53
N ILE A 150 -0.55 -10.51 3.37
CA ILE A 150 0.34 -11.21 2.43
C ILE A 150 1.67 -11.54 3.11
N LEU A 151 2.28 -10.57 3.80
CA LEU A 151 3.54 -10.79 4.51
C LEU A 151 3.40 -11.84 5.61
N GLY A 152 2.31 -11.84 6.38
CA GLY A 152 2.00 -12.90 7.33
C GLY A 152 1.96 -14.29 6.68
N SER A 153 1.37 -14.39 5.49
CA SER A 153 1.32 -15.64 4.72
C SER A 153 2.70 -16.06 4.21
N VAL A 154 3.48 -15.11 3.69
CA VAL A 154 4.86 -15.35 3.21
C VAL A 154 5.75 -15.89 4.32
N TYR A 155 5.66 -15.32 5.51
CA TYR A 155 6.49 -15.73 6.66
C TYR A 155 5.87 -16.83 7.52
N GLY A 156 4.63 -17.25 7.24
CA GLY A 156 3.91 -18.27 8.04
C GLY A 156 3.56 -17.78 9.44
N THR A 157 3.17 -16.51 9.56
CA THR A 157 2.85 -15.80 10.80
C THR A 157 1.51 -15.08 10.71
N GLN A 158 0.50 -15.76 10.19
CA GLN A 158 -0.83 -15.20 9.92
C GLN A 158 -1.49 -14.60 11.18
N ASP A 159 -1.26 -15.21 12.35
CA ASP A 159 -1.82 -14.70 13.60
C ASP A 159 -1.25 -13.32 13.97
N LYS A 160 0.05 -13.10 13.72
CA LYS A 160 0.67 -11.78 13.92
C LYS A 160 0.12 -10.75 12.95
N ALA A 161 -0.05 -11.12 11.68
CA ALA A 161 -0.62 -10.25 10.67
C ALA A 161 -2.07 -9.86 11.01
N LYS A 162 -2.86 -10.82 11.51
CA LYS A 162 -4.22 -10.57 11.98
C LYS A 162 -4.25 -9.60 13.14
N ALA A 163 -3.43 -9.84 14.17
CA ALA A 163 -3.33 -8.97 15.34
C ALA A 163 -2.89 -7.54 14.96
N GLU A 164 -1.96 -7.41 14.02
CA GLU A 164 -1.51 -6.10 13.54
C GLU A 164 -2.62 -5.36 12.79
N ASN A 165 -3.39 -6.05 11.93
CA ASN A 165 -4.52 -5.45 11.24
C ASN A 165 -5.63 -5.02 12.21
N GLU A 166 -5.93 -5.81 13.23
CA GLU A 166 -6.89 -5.46 14.29
C GLU A 166 -6.42 -4.24 15.08
N LEU A 167 -5.12 -4.13 15.35
CA LEU A 167 -4.53 -2.96 16.01
C LEU A 167 -4.66 -1.71 15.15
N LEU A 168 -4.37 -1.80 13.86
CA LEU A 168 -4.53 -0.68 12.91
C LEU A 168 -5.99 -0.21 12.85
N ASP A 169 -6.94 -1.14 12.71
CA ASP A 169 -8.37 -0.82 12.68
C ASP A 169 -8.82 -0.13 13.97
N LYS A 170 -8.39 -0.65 15.13
CA LYS A 170 -8.68 -0.04 16.43
C LYS A 170 -8.12 1.36 16.54
N GLN A 171 -6.85 1.57 16.17
CA GLN A 171 -6.21 2.87 16.28
C GLN A 171 -6.87 3.93 15.38
N VAL A 172 -7.32 3.55 14.18
CA VAL A 172 -8.08 4.42 13.28
C VAL A 172 -9.47 4.71 13.90
N ALA A 173 -10.16 3.69 14.41
CA ALA A 173 -11.47 3.85 15.06
C ALA A 173 -11.38 4.75 16.30
N ASP A 174 -10.31 4.65 17.09
CA ASP A 174 -10.06 5.51 18.27
C ASP A 174 -9.96 7.00 17.89
N VAL A 175 -9.56 7.32 16.68
CA VAL A 175 -9.54 8.70 16.16
C VAL A 175 -10.92 9.08 15.62
N THR A 176 -11.44 8.26 14.69
CA THR A 176 -12.64 8.62 13.91
C THR A 176 -13.90 8.66 14.75
N SER A 177 -14.01 7.83 15.80
CA SER A 177 -15.16 7.80 16.71
C SER A 177 -15.34 9.10 17.53
N LYS A 178 -14.30 9.92 17.64
CA LYS A 178 -14.33 11.19 18.38
C LYS A 178 -14.78 12.37 17.53
N LEU A 179 -14.83 12.18 16.21
CA LEU A 179 -15.07 13.30 15.30
C LEU A 179 -16.54 13.69 15.24
N PRO A 180 -16.83 14.99 15.05
CA PRO A 180 -18.16 15.46 14.76
C PRO A 180 -18.73 14.80 13.49
N LYS A 181 -20.06 14.64 13.46
CA LYS A 181 -20.75 14.05 12.28
C LYS A 181 -20.81 15.01 11.08
N GLU A 182 -20.51 16.27 11.27
CA GLU A 182 -20.50 17.27 10.22
C GLU A 182 -19.38 16.98 9.22
N LYS A 183 -19.73 16.84 7.96
CA LYS A 183 -18.75 16.65 6.87
C LYS A 183 -18.07 17.99 6.55
N LYS A 184 -16.75 18.01 6.59
CA LYS A 184 -15.97 19.16 6.12
C LYS A 184 -15.66 18.99 4.64
N ARG A 185 -15.84 20.08 3.89
CA ARG A 185 -15.49 20.15 2.49
C ARG A 185 -14.01 20.52 2.36
N ILE A 186 -13.22 19.64 1.78
CA ILE A 186 -11.78 19.82 1.68
C ILE A 186 -11.30 19.72 0.22
N VAL A 187 -10.13 20.25 -0.04
CA VAL A 187 -9.35 19.93 -1.24
C VAL A 187 -7.95 19.52 -0.83
N ILE A 188 -7.39 18.55 -1.55
CA ILE A 188 -6.00 18.13 -1.37
C ILE A 188 -5.22 18.55 -2.61
N MET A 189 -4.22 19.39 -2.42
CA MET A 189 -3.34 19.89 -3.47
C MET A 189 -1.97 19.24 -3.36
N HIS A 190 -1.40 18.82 -4.47
CA HIS A 190 -0.04 18.31 -4.54
C HIS A 190 0.86 19.31 -5.25
N ALA A 191 1.81 19.86 -4.52
CA ALA A 191 2.74 20.87 -5.01
C ALA A 191 4.11 20.25 -5.31
N THR A 192 4.60 20.49 -6.52
CA THR A 192 5.99 20.21 -6.94
C THR A 192 6.65 21.49 -7.42
N ALA A 193 7.94 21.48 -7.71
CA ALA A 193 8.62 22.63 -8.28
C ALA A 193 8.02 23.07 -9.66
N SER A 194 7.40 22.15 -10.39
CA SER A 194 6.90 22.37 -11.75
C SER A 194 5.40 22.56 -11.87
N ALA A 195 4.59 22.02 -10.97
CA ALA A 195 3.13 22.04 -11.08
C ALA A 195 2.44 21.91 -9.73
N VAL A 196 1.17 22.34 -9.70
CA VAL A 196 0.22 22.01 -8.65
C VAL A 196 -0.95 21.24 -9.26
N THR A 197 -1.26 20.10 -8.65
CA THR A 197 -2.36 19.21 -9.03
C THR A 197 -3.25 18.97 -7.83
N VAL A 198 -4.44 18.38 -8.03
CA VAL A 198 -5.28 17.89 -6.92
C VAL A 198 -5.18 16.38 -6.80
N GLU A 199 -5.35 15.87 -5.58
CA GLU A 199 -5.27 14.46 -5.26
C GLU A 199 -6.65 13.88 -4.94
N GLY A 200 -6.86 12.62 -5.35
CA GLY A 200 -8.08 11.85 -5.14
C GLY A 200 -7.95 10.78 -4.04
N ALA A 201 -8.98 9.93 -3.96
CA ALA A 201 -9.12 8.88 -2.95
C ALA A 201 -7.98 7.84 -2.94
N HIS A 202 -7.30 7.62 -4.07
CA HIS A 202 -6.17 6.69 -4.17
C HIS A 202 -4.82 7.31 -3.81
N SER A 203 -4.78 8.58 -3.37
CA SER A 203 -3.61 9.13 -2.70
C SER A 203 -3.64 8.81 -1.21
N ILE A 204 -2.50 8.90 -0.52
CA ILE A 204 -2.44 8.71 0.93
C ILE A 204 -3.34 9.73 1.63
N ALA A 205 -3.20 11.01 1.27
CA ALA A 205 -4.00 12.09 1.87
C ALA A 205 -5.49 11.95 1.54
N GLY A 206 -5.83 11.51 0.32
CA GLY A 206 -7.19 11.22 -0.07
C GLY A 206 -7.82 10.09 0.71
N CYS A 207 -7.13 8.96 0.83
CA CYS A 207 -7.58 7.84 1.65
C CYS A 207 -7.76 8.23 3.13
N VAL A 208 -6.83 9.02 3.71
CA VAL A 208 -6.96 9.54 5.07
C VAL A 208 -8.19 10.45 5.19
N SER A 209 -8.44 11.31 4.20
CA SER A 209 -9.61 12.19 4.21
C SER A 209 -10.93 11.40 4.16
N ASP A 210 -10.97 10.32 3.39
CA ASP A 210 -12.14 9.43 3.30
C ASP A 210 -12.39 8.69 4.63
N LEU A 211 -11.32 8.18 5.28
CA LEU A 211 -11.42 7.58 6.62
C LEU A 211 -11.96 8.58 7.67
N LEU A 212 -11.66 9.86 7.53
CA LEU A 212 -12.17 10.93 8.39
C LEU A 212 -13.58 11.40 8.00
N GLY A 213 -14.14 10.89 6.91
CA GLY A 213 -15.47 11.26 6.42
C GLY A 213 -15.54 12.64 5.77
N PHE A 214 -14.40 13.21 5.33
CA PHE A 214 -14.37 14.51 4.66
C PHE A 214 -14.87 14.39 3.21
N GLU A 215 -15.40 15.48 2.68
CA GLU A 215 -15.80 15.59 1.27
C GLU A 215 -14.69 16.27 0.47
N ASN A 216 -13.97 15.51 -0.34
CA ASN A 216 -13.01 16.08 -1.28
C ASN A 216 -13.71 16.70 -2.48
N VAL A 217 -13.76 18.04 -2.54
CA VAL A 217 -14.46 18.77 -3.60
C VAL A 217 -13.89 18.57 -5.00
N ALA A 218 -12.64 18.07 -5.10
CA ALA A 218 -12.02 17.73 -6.37
C ALA A 218 -12.42 16.32 -6.88
N ALA A 219 -13.14 15.53 -6.10
CA ALA A 219 -13.46 14.13 -6.45
C ALA A 219 -14.19 14.00 -7.80
N ALA A 220 -15.11 14.92 -8.12
CA ALA A 220 -15.82 14.93 -9.39
C ALA A 220 -14.89 15.19 -10.58
N ALA A 221 -13.93 16.10 -10.43
CA ALA A 221 -12.94 16.43 -11.47
C ALA A 221 -11.93 15.29 -11.72
N LEU A 222 -11.73 14.42 -10.71
CA LEU A 222 -10.81 13.30 -10.75
C LEU A 222 -11.45 12.00 -11.27
N LYS A 223 -12.79 11.95 -11.37
CA LYS A 223 -13.52 10.76 -11.79
C LYS A 223 -13.06 10.28 -13.17
N GLY A 224 -12.53 9.06 -13.25
CA GLY A 224 -12.00 8.46 -14.47
C GLY A 224 -10.67 9.04 -14.97
N LYS A 225 -9.98 9.82 -14.13
CA LYS A 225 -8.65 10.39 -14.40
C LYS A 225 -7.62 9.85 -13.42
N SER A 226 -6.34 10.23 -13.63
CA SER A 226 -5.29 9.93 -12.68
C SER A 226 -5.53 10.62 -11.32
N ASP A 227 -4.98 10.05 -10.25
CA ASP A 227 -5.04 10.60 -8.89
C ASP A 227 -4.45 12.01 -8.73
N LYS A 228 -3.73 12.50 -9.73
CA LYS A 228 -3.14 13.84 -9.79
C LYS A 228 -3.54 14.50 -11.09
N THR A 229 -4.51 15.40 -11.03
CA THR A 229 -5.04 16.12 -12.18
C THR A 229 -4.87 17.62 -11.96
N PRO A 230 -4.45 18.40 -12.98
CA PRO A 230 -4.50 19.85 -12.91
C PRO A 230 -5.90 20.34 -12.53
N TYR A 231 -5.97 21.33 -11.68
CA TYR A 231 -7.24 21.89 -11.20
C TYR A 231 -7.21 23.41 -11.39
N SER A 232 -8.26 23.97 -12.01
CA SER A 232 -8.28 25.40 -12.27
C SER A 232 -8.63 26.20 -11.03
N MET A 233 -8.13 27.44 -10.97
CA MET A 233 -8.45 28.36 -9.89
C MET A 233 -9.94 28.70 -9.88
N GLU A 234 -10.58 28.80 -11.04
CA GLU A 234 -12.02 29.05 -11.16
C GLU A 234 -12.82 27.93 -10.50
N ALA A 235 -12.46 26.66 -10.80
CA ALA A 235 -13.13 25.51 -10.18
C ALA A 235 -12.91 25.49 -8.65
N LEU A 236 -11.73 25.89 -8.18
CA LEU A 236 -11.44 25.97 -6.75
C LEU A 236 -12.29 27.06 -6.06
N VAL A 237 -12.44 28.22 -6.68
CA VAL A 237 -13.28 29.32 -6.18
C VAL A 237 -14.76 28.93 -6.18
N GLU A 238 -15.24 28.28 -7.25
CA GLU A 238 -16.62 27.79 -7.33
C GLU A 238 -16.92 26.79 -6.20
N GLN A 239 -16.01 25.85 -5.97
CA GLN A 239 -16.18 24.85 -4.93
C GLN A 239 -15.98 25.40 -3.53
N ASN A 240 -15.17 26.44 -3.35
CA ASN A 240 -14.89 27.14 -2.09
C ASN A 240 -14.80 26.21 -0.88
N PRO A 241 -13.74 25.35 -0.79
CA PRO A 241 -13.60 24.38 0.29
C PRO A 241 -13.41 25.06 1.65
N ASP A 242 -13.80 24.36 2.73
CA ASP A 242 -13.61 24.82 4.10
C ASP A 242 -12.13 24.74 4.51
N ILE A 243 -11.38 23.78 3.94
CA ILE A 243 -10.00 23.47 4.30
C ILE A 243 -9.22 23.09 3.05
N ILE A 244 -7.97 23.51 3.00
CA ILE A 244 -7.01 23.14 1.97
C ILE A 244 -5.86 22.37 2.61
N PHE A 245 -5.65 21.13 2.18
CA PHE A 245 -4.45 20.36 2.52
C PHE A 245 -3.46 20.42 1.35
N VAL A 246 -2.17 20.51 1.67
CA VAL A 246 -1.11 20.54 0.69
C VAL A 246 -0.12 19.42 0.98
N THR A 247 0.02 18.49 0.07
CA THR A 247 1.16 17.55 0.01
C THR A 247 2.24 18.17 -0.89
N SER A 248 3.50 17.88 -0.64
CA SER A 248 4.60 18.45 -1.41
C SER A 248 5.70 17.45 -1.68
N MET A 249 6.38 17.62 -2.81
CA MET A 249 7.56 16.85 -3.18
C MET A 249 8.61 17.77 -3.80
N GLY A 250 9.74 17.93 -3.10
CA GLY A 250 10.86 18.76 -3.54
C GLY A 250 11.52 19.52 -2.39
N LYS A 251 12.38 20.47 -2.73
CA LYS A 251 13.02 21.30 -1.70
C LYS A 251 12.02 22.31 -1.14
N PRO A 252 11.92 22.48 0.19
CA PRO A 252 10.92 23.35 0.82
C PRO A 252 10.86 24.76 0.22
N GLY A 253 12.02 25.40 -0.05
CA GLY A 253 12.05 26.75 -0.64
C GLY A 253 11.53 26.81 -2.09
N GLU A 254 11.71 25.75 -2.88
CA GLU A 254 11.16 25.67 -4.25
C GLU A 254 9.63 25.52 -4.19
N ILE A 255 9.14 24.69 -3.28
CA ILE A 255 7.70 24.48 -3.07
C ILE A 255 7.03 25.74 -2.55
N GLU A 256 7.64 26.41 -1.54
CA GLU A 256 7.13 27.67 -1.00
C GLU A 256 7.06 28.75 -2.08
N ASN A 257 8.11 28.88 -2.88
CA ASN A 257 8.14 29.82 -4.00
C ASN A 257 7.03 29.50 -5.03
N ARG A 258 6.83 28.22 -5.37
CA ARG A 258 5.78 27.76 -6.27
C ARG A 258 4.39 28.14 -5.75
N LEU A 259 4.09 27.79 -4.49
CA LEU A 259 2.83 28.14 -3.85
C LEU A 259 2.61 29.65 -3.78
N ARG A 260 3.69 30.44 -3.56
CA ARG A 260 3.60 31.89 -3.56
C ARG A 260 3.29 32.46 -4.94
N VAL A 261 3.96 31.97 -5.97
CA VAL A 261 3.77 32.46 -7.35
C VAL A 261 2.40 32.08 -7.90
N ASP A 262 1.99 30.84 -7.74
CA ASP A 262 0.75 30.34 -8.36
C ASP A 262 -0.51 30.72 -7.57
N PHE A 263 -0.38 30.89 -6.24
CA PHE A 263 -1.55 31.07 -5.38
C PHE A 263 -1.50 32.34 -4.54
N LYS A 264 -0.49 32.57 -3.71
CA LYS A 264 -0.51 33.68 -2.75
C LYS A 264 -0.63 35.05 -3.40
N ASN A 265 -0.14 35.22 -4.62
CA ASN A 265 -0.27 36.46 -5.38
C ASN A 265 -1.58 36.54 -6.23
N ASN A 266 -2.40 35.47 -6.22
CA ASN A 266 -3.64 35.42 -6.99
C ASN A 266 -4.80 35.96 -6.17
N PRO A 267 -5.51 37.02 -6.60
CA PRO A 267 -6.69 37.54 -5.88
C PRO A 267 -7.79 36.50 -5.65
N ALA A 268 -7.97 35.58 -6.60
CA ALA A 268 -8.94 34.50 -6.50
C ALA A 268 -8.60 33.53 -5.37
N TRP A 269 -7.31 33.18 -5.19
CA TRP A 269 -6.85 32.41 -4.04
C TRP A 269 -7.17 33.11 -2.70
N ASN A 270 -6.88 34.41 -2.63
CA ASN A 270 -7.12 35.21 -1.44
C ASN A 270 -8.62 35.39 -1.13
N SER A 271 -9.50 35.12 -2.10
CA SER A 271 -10.96 35.18 -1.90
C SER A 271 -11.51 33.95 -1.19
N LEU A 272 -10.82 32.80 -1.23
CA LEU A 272 -11.25 31.54 -0.63
C LEU A 272 -11.44 31.66 0.90
N GLN A 273 -12.52 31.06 1.41
CA GLN A 273 -12.80 31.06 2.85
C GLN A 273 -11.72 30.32 3.66
N ALA A 274 -11.22 29.19 3.15
CA ALA A 274 -10.13 28.45 3.76
C ALA A 274 -8.88 29.31 3.94
N VAL A 275 -8.53 30.12 2.93
CA VAL A 275 -7.36 31.01 2.95
C VAL A 275 -7.56 32.16 3.94
N LYS A 276 -8.72 32.84 3.91
CA LYS A 276 -9.06 33.92 4.83
C LYS A 276 -9.09 33.47 6.30
N ALA A 277 -9.50 32.22 6.54
CA ALA A 277 -9.56 31.63 7.87
C ALA A 277 -8.25 30.98 8.33
N GLY A 278 -7.17 31.03 7.52
CA GLY A 278 -5.90 30.40 7.83
C GLY A 278 -5.94 28.85 7.85
N ARG A 279 -6.92 28.25 7.17
CA ARG A 279 -7.12 26.79 7.14
C ARG A 279 -6.48 26.17 5.92
N VAL A 280 -5.21 26.47 5.70
CA VAL A 280 -4.34 25.88 4.67
C VAL A 280 -3.20 25.16 5.38
N TYR A 281 -3.18 23.83 5.32
CA TYR A 281 -2.26 22.98 6.07
C TYR A 281 -1.33 22.23 5.14
N VAL A 282 -0.02 22.41 5.33
CA VAL A 282 1.00 21.58 4.66
C VAL A 282 1.15 20.29 5.44
N LEU A 283 0.92 19.18 4.75
CA LEU A 283 0.99 17.84 5.34
C LEU A 283 2.44 17.35 5.38
N PRO A 284 2.88 16.69 6.47
CA PRO A 284 4.24 16.20 6.61
C PRO A 284 4.56 15.07 5.62
N GLU A 285 5.69 15.19 4.91
CA GLU A 285 6.10 14.26 3.87
C GLU A 285 6.23 12.81 4.36
N ASN A 286 6.72 12.62 5.58
CA ASN A 286 6.91 11.30 6.19
C ASN A 286 5.61 10.54 6.53
N LEU A 287 4.45 11.20 6.38
CA LEU A 287 3.13 10.59 6.58
C LEU A 287 2.27 10.64 5.31
N PHE A 288 2.50 11.58 4.40
CA PHE A 288 1.58 11.83 3.28
C PHE A 288 2.23 11.81 1.90
N LEU A 289 3.57 11.87 1.80
CA LEU A 289 4.28 11.70 0.53
C LEU A 289 4.85 10.28 0.40
N ILE A 290 5.43 9.78 1.50
CA ILE A 290 5.92 8.41 1.60
C ILE A 290 4.85 7.60 2.30
N ASN A 291 4.66 6.38 1.82
CA ASN A 291 3.71 5.48 2.45
C ASN A 291 4.02 5.33 3.95
N PRO A 292 3.10 5.72 4.83
CA PRO A 292 3.32 5.65 6.27
C PRO A 292 3.34 4.22 6.81
N GLY A 293 2.90 3.21 6.02
CA GLY A 293 2.82 1.82 6.46
C GLY A 293 1.97 1.68 7.73
N LEU A 294 2.52 1.05 8.75
CA LEU A 294 1.85 0.88 10.05
C LEU A 294 1.61 2.20 10.81
N ARG A 295 2.19 3.30 10.36
CA ARG A 295 1.94 4.64 10.91
C ARG A 295 0.70 5.33 10.30
N TYR A 296 -0.11 4.59 9.54
CA TYR A 296 -1.34 5.13 8.94
C TYR A 296 -2.27 5.79 9.99
N PRO A 297 -2.47 5.22 11.20
CA PRO A 297 -3.24 5.87 12.25
C PRO A 297 -2.67 7.23 12.71
N GLU A 298 -1.34 7.41 12.65
CA GLU A 298 -0.71 8.72 12.93
C GLU A 298 -1.09 9.76 11.86
N ALA A 299 -1.12 9.36 10.57
CA ALA A 299 -1.56 10.23 9.49
C ALA A 299 -3.04 10.63 9.66
N VAL A 300 -3.90 9.67 10.01
CA VAL A 300 -5.32 9.91 10.32
C VAL A 300 -5.47 10.90 11.49
N LYS A 301 -4.77 10.65 12.60
CA LYS A 301 -4.79 11.53 13.76
C LYS A 301 -4.25 12.92 13.43
N TYR A 302 -3.15 13.01 12.69
CA TYR A 302 -2.56 14.29 12.30
C TYR A 302 -3.56 15.15 11.52
N MET A 303 -4.16 14.60 10.47
CA MET A 303 -5.13 15.34 9.65
C MET A 303 -6.38 15.71 10.46
N ALA A 304 -6.89 14.82 11.32
CA ALA A 304 -8.00 15.11 12.21
C ALA A 304 -7.71 16.27 13.18
N GLN A 305 -6.49 16.34 13.73
CA GLN A 305 -6.06 17.40 14.63
C GLN A 305 -6.00 18.79 13.98
N GLN A 306 -5.69 18.84 12.67
CA GLN A 306 -5.70 20.12 11.94
C GLN A 306 -7.14 20.66 11.80
N VAL A 307 -8.12 19.78 11.70
CA VAL A 307 -9.52 20.14 11.45
C VAL A 307 -10.29 20.37 12.74
N TYR A 308 -10.02 19.56 13.76
CA TYR A 308 -10.72 19.53 15.05
C TYR A 308 -9.74 19.58 16.23
N PRO A 309 -8.92 20.63 16.34
CA PRO A 309 -7.92 20.72 17.41
C PRO A 309 -8.53 20.59 18.80
N GLU A 310 -9.75 21.09 19.01
CA GLU A 310 -10.48 21.04 20.29
C GLU A 310 -10.80 19.61 20.74
N VAL A 311 -11.02 18.68 19.80
CA VAL A 311 -11.31 17.27 20.08
C VAL A 311 -10.09 16.57 20.69
N PHE A 312 -8.90 17.02 20.31
CA PHE A 312 -7.64 16.40 20.72
C PHE A 312 -6.84 17.21 21.74
N ALA A 313 -7.32 18.41 22.13
CA ALA A 313 -6.62 19.29 23.09
C ALA A 313 -6.54 18.71 24.51
N ASN A 314 -7.46 17.81 24.89
CA ASN A 314 -7.57 17.26 26.25
C ASN A 314 -6.79 15.94 26.46
N GLY A 315 -5.93 15.56 25.53
CA GLY A 315 -5.13 14.34 25.59
C GLY A 315 -3.64 14.60 25.82
N LYS A 316 -3.29 15.38 26.89
CA LYS A 316 -1.92 15.47 27.43
C LYS A 316 -1.75 14.47 28.55
#